data_111f0e646a0cb9a5be4a3f0e93ebbf88
#
_entry.id   111f0e646a0cb9a5be4a3f0e93ebbf88
#
_cell.length_a   1.000
_cell.length_b   1.000
_cell.length_c   1.000
_cell.angle_alpha   90.00
_cell.angle_beta   90.00
_cell.angle_gamma   90.00
#
_symmetry.space_group_name_H-M   'P 1'
#
loop_
_entity.id
_entity.type
_entity.pdbx_description
1 polymer ?
#
loop_
_entity_poly.entity_id
_entity_poly.type
_entity_poly.pdbx_seq_one_letter_code
_entity_poly.pdbx_strand_id
1 'polypeptide(L)'
;MKTTLYFIYLLFLVLLFGCNDTKIKREIQQLQSKAISFPYNMNFTIHGRDTLISEYVENGLKLVIYTDSVECSSCVISKMYLWNSIIENTELYKDKLKFYYILSPQRQHIEKVRSALNVIDFEYPVIIDTLGKFAKLNPHLPENKALHTFLLDENNNVILVGNPLRNKKIEEMFYQIVEEKLGKPE
;
A
#
# COMPACT_ATOMS: atom_id res chain seq x y z
N MET A 1 9.24 -39.19 33.61
CA MET A 1 8.77 -39.35 32.22
C MET A 1 7.69 -38.33 31.81
N LYS A 2 6.62 -38.10 32.59
CA LYS A 2 5.59 -37.09 32.20
C LYS A 2 6.10 -35.66 32.20
N THR A 3 6.95 -35.26 33.13
CA THR A 3 7.52 -33.92 33.21
C THR A 3 8.48 -33.57 32.08
N THR A 4 9.28 -34.52 31.59
CA THR A 4 10.17 -34.36 30.46
C THR A 4 9.38 -34.19 29.16
N LEU A 5 8.26 -34.90 29.01
CA LEU A 5 7.38 -34.77 27.83
C LEU A 5 6.70 -33.41 27.78
N TYR A 6 6.27 -32.85 28.93
CA TYR A 6 5.74 -31.49 29.03
C TYR A 6 6.77 -30.42 28.67
N PHE A 7 8.01 -30.60 29.08
CA PHE A 7 9.10 -29.65 28.75
C PHE A 7 9.42 -29.64 27.24
N ILE A 8 9.42 -30.82 26.61
CA ILE A 8 9.63 -30.96 25.17
C ILE A 8 8.46 -30.33 24.41
N TYR A 9 7.22 -30.54 24.85
CA TYR A 9 6.03 -29.94 24.22
C TYR A 9 6.02 -28.43 24.38
N LEU A 10 6.39 -27.88 25.53
CA LEU A 10 6.50 -26.44 25.77
C LEU A 10 7.61 -25.81 24.91
N LEU A 11 8.76 -26.48 24.79
CA LEU A 11 9.86 -26.03 23.92
C LEU A 11 9.46 -26.02 22.44
N PHE A 12 8.71 -27.03 21.99
CA PHE A 12 8.19 -27.11 20.62
C PHE A 12 7.17 -26.01 20.31
N LEU A 13 6.33 -25.66 21.29
CA LEU A 13 5.35 -24.57 21.17
C LEU A 13 6.03 -23.21 21.04
N VAL A 14 7.11 -22.95 21.76
CA VAL A 14 7.89 -21.69 21.68
C VAL A 14 8.57 -21.54 20.31
N LEU A 15 9.03 -22.64 19.71
CA LEU A 15 9.66 -22.62 18.39
C LEU A 15 8.67 -22.31 17.25
N LEU A 16 7.38 -22.60 17.44
CA LEU A 16 6.36 -22.33 16.41
C LEU A 16 5.94 -20.84 16.35
N PHE A 17 6.02 -20.10 17.45
CA PHE A 17 5.64 -18.68 17.48
C PHE A 17 6.73 -17.72 16.95
N GLY A 18 8.01 -18.12 16.98
CA GLY A 18 9.13 -17.27 16.55
C GLY A 18 9.28 -17.14 15.03
N CYS A 19 8.67 -18.02 14.22
CA CYS A 19 8.95 -18.11 12.79
C CYS A 19 8.21 -17.05 11.95
N ASN A 20 7.05 -16.58 12.41
CA ASN A 20 6.21 -15.65 11.64
C ASN A 20 6.73 -14.20 11.70
N ASP A 21 7.17 -13.75 12.87
CA ASP A 21 7.71 -12.39 13.07
C ASP A 21 9.01 -12.18 12.30
N THR A 22 9.84 -13.20 12.20
CA THR A 22 11.11 -13.14 11.45
C THR A 22 10.87 -13.05 9.94
N LYS A 23 9.82 -13.72 9.41
CA LYS A 23 9.46 -13.63 7.99
C LYS A 23 8.98 -12.21 7.64
N ILE A 24 8.03 -11.67 8.41
CA ILE A 24 7.49 -10.32 8.19
C ILE A 24 8.63 -9.28 8.25
N LYS A 25 9.49 -9.36 9.27
CA LYS A 25 10.64 -8.45 9.40
C LYS A 25 11.56 -8.51 8.18
N ARG A 26 11.84 -9.70 7.67
CA ARG A 26 12.66 -9.88 6.46
C ARG A 26 12.01 -9.27 5.22
N GLU A 27 10.71 -9.47 5.03
CA GLU A 27 9.96 -8.90 3.91
C GLU A 27 9.94 -7.38 3.97
N ILE A 28 9.79 -6.77 5.16
CA ILE A 28 9.89 -5.33 5.35
C ILE A 28 11.30 -4.83 5.01
N GLN A 29 12.34 -5.49 5.50
CA GLN A 29 13.73 -5.14 5.18
C GLN A 29 14.01 -5.26 3.68
N GLN A 30 13.48 -6.28 3.02
CA GLN A 30 13.58 -6.46 1.59
C GLN A 30 12.89 -5.30 0.83
N LEU A 31 11.68 -4.92 1.24
CA LEU A 31 10.95 -3.79 0.66
C LEU A 31 11.72 -2.47 0.83
N GLN A 32 12.36 -2.27 1.99
CA GLN A 32 13.14 -1.07 2.29
C GLN A 32 14.56 -1.08 1.69
N SER A 33 14.98 -2.18 1.07
CA SER A 33 16.35 -2.32 0.56
C SER A 33 16.64 -1.52 -0.71
N LYS A 34 15.60 -1.08 -1.42
CA LYS A 34 15.70 -0.33 -2.68
C LYS A 34 14.54 0.65 -2.79
N ALA A 35 14.82 1.78 -3.45
CA ALA A 35 13.79 2.74 -3.80
C ALA A 35 12.74 2.12 -4.74
N ILE A 36 11.49 2.54 -4.59
CA ILE A 36 10.38 2.10 -5.43
C ILE A 36 10.44 2.82 -6.78
N SER A 37 10.28 2.05 -7.85
CA SER A 37 10.26 2.56 -9.22
C SER A 37 8.82 2.60 -9.75
N PHE A 38 8.43 3.74 -10.30
CA PHE A 38 7.12 3.89 -10.96
C PHE A 38 7.26 3.72 -12.47
N PRO A 39 6.28 3.08 -13.15
CA PRO A 39 6.25 3.04 -14.62
C PRO A 39 6.16 4.46 -15.21
N TYR A 40 6.91 4.73 -16.29
CA TYR A 40 6.97 6.05 -16.91
C TYR A 40 5.60 6.57 -17.39
N ASN A 41 4.74 5.70 -17.94
CA ASN A 41 3.40 6.08 -18.40
C ASN A 41 2.36 5.30 -17.56
N MET A 42 1.86 5.91 -16.50
CA MET A 42 0.75 5.38 -15.72
C MET A 42 -0.56 5.99 -16.20
N ASN A 43 -1.51 5.14 -16.53
CA ASN A 43 -2.85 5.59 -16.89
C ASN A 43 -3.68 5.76 -15.61
N PHE A 44 -4.04 7.00 -15.34
CA PHE A 44 -4.94 7.33 -14.24
C PHE A 44 -6.38 7.21 -14.68
N THR A 45 -7.24 6.84 -13.75
CA THR A 45 -8.69 6.82 -13.95
C THR A 45 -9.39 7.41 -12.72
N ILE A 46 -10.42 8.20 -12.97
CA ILE A 46 -11.39 8.67 -11.98
C ILE A 46 -12.75 8.12 -12.40
N HIS A 47 -13.48 7.51 -11.48
CA HIS A 47 -14.76 6.83 -11.78
C HIS A 47 -14.67 5.86 -12.97
N GLY A 48 -13.57 5.11 -13.06
CA GLY A 48 -13.35 4.14 -14.14
C GLY A 48 -13.04 4.73 -15.52
N ARG A 49 -12.98 6.07 -15.67
CA ARG A 49 -12.68 6.77 -16.92
C ARG A 49 -11.24 7.27 -16.94
N ASP A 50 -10.55 7.05 -18.03
CA ASP A 50 -9.16 7.48 -18.16
C ASP A 50 -9.08 9.02 -18.07
N THR A 51 -8.13 9.49 -17.28
CA THR A 51 -7.93 10.90 -16.96
C THR A 51 -6.46 11.26 -17.14
N LEU A 52 -6.21 12.41 -17.77
CA LEU A 52 -4.87 12.98 -17.84
C LEU A 52 -4.61 13.76 -16.55
N ILE A 53 -3.65 13.31 -15.76
CA ILE A 53 -3.16 14.05 -14.59
C ILE A 53 -1.80 14.61 -14.97
N SER A 54 -1.74 15.92 -15.13
CA SER A 54 -0.54 16.65 -15.57
C SER A 54 0.46 16.88 -14.43
N GLU A 55 0.02 16.79 -13.18
CA GLU A 55 0.83 17.11 -12.02
C GLU A 55 0.97 15.90 -11.08
N TYR A 56 1.93 15.05 -11.40
CA TYR A 56 2.45 14.12 -10.41
C TYR A 56 3.57 14.80 -9.64
N VAL A 57 3.41 14.90 -8.33
CA VAL A 57 4.44 15.49 -7.46
C VAL A 57 5.68 14.61 -7.53
N GLU A 58 6.68 15.07 -8.27
CA GLU A 58 8.01 14.43 -8.29
C GLU A 58 8.65 14.50 -6.90
N ASN A 59 8.46 15.63 -6.21
CA ASN A 59 9.04 15.92 -4.91
C ASN A 59 7.97 15.94 -3.82
N GLY A 60 7.93 14.93 -2.96
CA GLY A 60 6.98 14.84 -1.86
C GLY A 60 6.80 13.42 -1.35
N LEU A 61 5.98 13.29 -0.31
CA LEU A 61 5.61 11.99 0.23
C LEU A 61 4.60 11.29 -0.68
N LYS A 62 4.71 9.97 -0.79
CA LYS A 62 3.83 9.15 -1.62
C LYS A 62 3.31 7.96 -0.80
N LEU A 63 2.01 7.93 -0.50
CA LEU A 63 1.39 6.75 0.09
C LEU A 63 0.96 5.80 -1.03
N VAL A 64 1.60 4.65 -1.13
CA VAL A 64 1.31 3.63 -2.13
C VAL A 64 0.36 2.59 -1.52
N ILE A 65 -0.73 2.31 -2.24
CA ILE A 65 -1.69 1.24 -1.95
C ILE A 65 -1.73 0.34 -3.18
N TYR A 66 -0.98 -0.76 -3.13
CA TYR A 66 -0.85 -1.68 -4.25
C TYR A 66 -1.73 -2.92 -4.07
N THR A 67 -2.44 -3.30 -5.12
CA THR A 67 -3.26 -4.52 -5.19
C THR A 67 -2.84 -5.33 -6.40
N ASP A 68 -2.37 -6.54 -6.19
CA ASP A 68 -1.92 -7.43 -7.25
C ASP A 68 -3.09 -8.19 -7.93
N SER A 69 -2.75 -8.97 -8.97
CA SER A 69 -3.72 -9.72 -9.77
C SER A 69 -4.37 -10.91 -9.06
N VAL A 70 -3.86 -11.30 -7.89
CA VAL A 70 -4.37 -12.44 -7.10
C VAL A 70 -5.44 -11.98 -6.12
N GLU A 71 -5.43 -10.70 -5.70
CA GLU A 71 -6.46 -10.15 -4.83
C GLU A 71 -7.78 -9.93 -5.56
N CYS A 72 -8.87 -10.05 -4.81
CA CYS A 72 -10.21 -9.73 -5.31
C CYS A 72 -10.34 -8.20 -5.50
N SER A 73 -10.09 -7.71 -6.71
CA SER A 73 -10.17 -6.28 -7.02
C SER A 73 -11.51 -5.66 -6.63
N SER A 74 -12.63 -6.36 -6.82
CA SER A 74 -13.96 -5.87 -6.42
C SER A 74 -14.07 -5.70 -4.90
N CYS A 75 -13.45 -6.59 -4.11
CA CYS A 75 -13.45 -6.50 -2.65
C CYS A 75 -12.58 -5.34 -2.14
N VAL A 76 -11.51 -5.02 -2.85
CA VAL A 76 -10.66 -3.85 -2.55
C VAL A 76 -11.40 -2.57 -2.91
N ILE A 77 -11.94 -2.49 -4.12
CA ILE A 77 -12.65 -1.31 -4.63
C ILE A 77 -13.83 -0.96 -3.72
N SER A 78 -14.65 -1.94 -3.31
CA SER A 78 -15.80 -1.69 -2.42
C SER A 78 -15.46 -1.08 -1.07
N LYS A 79 -14.18 -1.04 -0.69
CA LYS A 79 -13.66 -0.46 0.56
C LYS A 79 -12.82 0.79 0.35
N MET A 80 -12.66 1.26 -0.88
CA MET A 80 -11.80 2.42 -1.16
C MET A 80 -12.35 3.71 -0.53
N TYR A 81 -13.67 3.84 -0.38
CA TYR A 81 -14.29 4.99 0.29
C TYR A 81 -13.77 5.19 1.72
N LEU A 82 -13.27 4.15 2.39
CA LEU A 82 -12.68 4.26 3.73
C LEU A 82 -11.42 5.16 3.76
N TRP A 83 -10.78 5.36 2.61
CA TRP A 83 -9.62 6.25 2.50
C TRP A 83 -10.00 7.74 2.48
N ASN A 84 -11.27 8.07 2.21
CA ASN A 84 -11.72 9.46 2.14
C ASN A 84 -11.35 10.22 3.43
N SER A 85 -11.52 9.60 4.60
CA SER A 85 -11.16 10.22 5.89
C SER A 85 -9.67 10.57 6.01
N ILE A 86 -8.77 9.70 5.51
CA ILE A 86 -7.32 9.99 5.52
C ILE A 86 -6.97 11.07 4.49
N ILE A 87 -7.59 11.02 3.31
CA ILE A 87 -7.41 12.03 2.26
C ILE A 87 -7.85 13.41 2.77
N GLU A 88 -9.05 13.51 3.35
CA GLU A 88 -9.60 14.73 3.93
C GLU A 88 -8.71 15.27 5.07
N ASN A 89 -8.28 14.42 5.99
CA ASN A 89 -7.41 14.81 7.10
C ASN A 89 -6.01 15.27 6.65
N THR A 90 -5.62 14.93 5.43
CA THR A 90 -4.33 15.34 4.84
C THR A 90 -4.47 16.34 3.69
N GLU A 91 -5.66 16.90 3.46
CA GLU A 91 -5.94 17.83 2.36
C GLU A 91 -5.00 19.04 2.35
N LEU A 92 -4.62 19.54 3.53
CA LEU A 92 -3.67 20.64 3.66
C LEU A 92 -2.26 20.33 3.14
N TYR A 93 -1.95 19.04 2.95
CA TYR A 93 -0.69 18.55 2.40
C TYR A 93 -0.79 18.11 0.94
N LYS A 94 -1.92 18.31 0.26
CA LYS A 94 -2.21 17.78 -1.08
C LYS A 94 -1.14 18.06 -2.14
N ASP A 95 -0.39 19.14 -2.00
CA ASP A 95 0.69 19.50 -2.94
C ASP A 95 1.99 18.74 -2.66
N LYS A 96 2.15 18.20 -1.45
CA LYS A 96 3.37 17.52 -0.97
C LYS A 96 3.16 16.07 -0.55
N LEU A 97 1.90 15.60 -0.45
CA LEU A 97 1.53 14.21 -0.15
C LEU A 97 0.56 13.73 -1.20
N LYS A 98 0.90 12.64 -1.88
CA LYS A 98 0.05 12.01 -2.90
C LYS A 98 -0.24 10.55 -2.57
N PHE A 99 -1.43 10.11 -2.95
CA PHE A 99 -1.88 8.73 -2.78
C PHE A 99 -1.81 8.02 -4.13
N TYR A 100 -1.16 6.88 -4.16
CA TYR A 100 -0.99 6.05 -5.35
C TYR A 100 -1.78 4.76 -5.19
N TYR A 101 -3.03 4.76 -5.64
CA TYR A 101 -3.88 3.55 -5.69
C TYR A 101 -3.55 2.79 -6.96
N ILE A 102 -2.78 1.70 -6.85
CA ILE A 102 -2.33 0.89 -7.99
C ILE A 102 -3.05 -0.44 -7.96
N LEU A 103 -3.96 -0.65 -8.91
CA LEU A 103 -4.67 -1.91 -9.12
C LEU A 103 -4.04 -2.64 -10.32
N SER A 104 -3.55 -3.86 -10.11
CA SER A 104 -3.04 -4.74 -11.16
C SER A 104 -3.99 -5.92 -11.37
N PRO A 105 -5.20 -5.74 -11.93
CA PRO A 105 -6.13 -6.83 -12.13
C PRO A 105 -5.68 -7.79 -13.23
N GLN A 106 -6.17 -9.04 -13.18
CA GLN A 106 -6.06 -9.93 -14.33
C GLN A 106 -6.76 -9.31 -15.54
N ARG A 107 -6.23 -9.56 -16.75
CA ARG A 107 -6.71 -8.96 -18.00
C ARG A 107 -8.21 -9.10 -18.21
N GLN A 108 -8.77 -10.26 -17.88
CA GLN A 108 -10.21 -10.56 -18.00
C GLN A 108 -11.10 -9.79 -17.00
N HIS A 109 -10.51 -9.16 -15.98
CA HIS A 109 -11.25 -8.43 -14.95
C HIS A 109 -11.17 -6.89 -15.10
N ILE A 110 -10.47 -6.38 -16.10
CA ILE A 110 -10.25 -4.94 -16.29
C ILE A 110 -11.57 -4.18 -16.39
N GLU A 111 -12.48 -4.63 -17.25
CA GLU A 111 -13.79 -3.96 -17.44
C GLU A 111 -14.65 -4.02 -16.17
N LYS A 112 -14.57 -5.13 -15.44
CA LYS A 112 -15.25 -5.25 -14.14
C LYS A 112 -14.68 -4.26 -13.12
N VAL A 113 -13.37 -4.06 -13.12
CA VAL A 113 -12.69 -3.08 -12.25
C VAL A 113 -13.14 -1.66 -12.61
N ARG A 114 -13.15 -1.29 -13.90
CA ARG A 114 -13.62 0.02 -14.36
C ARG A 114 -15.09 0.27 -13.96
N SER A 115 -15.95 -0.71 -14.18
CA SER A 115 -17.37 -0.62 -13.79
C SER A 115 -17.54 -0.49 -12.27
N ALA A 116 -16.74 -1.20 -11.48
CA ALA A 116 -16.79 -1.08 -10.02
C ALA A 116 -16.32 0.30 -9.53
N LEU A 117 -15.27 0.87 -10.13
CA LEU A 117 -14.79 2.22 -9.83
C LEU A 117 -15.82 3.31 -10.20
N ASN A 118 -16.69 3.07 -11.17
CA ASN A 118 -17.70 4.04 -11.60
C ASN A 118 -18.87 4.17 -10.62
N VAL A 119 -19.06 3.21 -9.71
CA VAL A 119 -20.21 3.17 -8.79
C VAL A 119 -19.86 3.47 -7.33
N ILE A 120 -18.57 3.57 -7.00
CA ILE A 120 -18.14 3.88 -5.64
C ILE A 120 -18.00 5.38 -5.44
N ASP A 121 -18.22 5.84 -4.22
CA ASP A 121 -17.96 7.20 -3.78
C ASP A 121 -16.45 7.37 -3.48
N PHE A 122 -15.64 7.49 -4.54
CA PHE A 122 -14.20 7.66 -4.46
C PHE A 122 -13.70 8.46 -5.66
N GLU A 123 -13.41 9.74 -5.44
CA GLU A 123 -13.03 10.68 -6.49
C GLU A 123 -11.51 10.78 -6.70
N TYR A 124 -10.71 10.11 -5.85
CA TYR A 124 -9.26 10.17 -5.99
C TYR A 124 -8.78 9.31 -7.16
N PRO A 125 -7.73 9.75 -7.88
CA PRO A 125 -7.20 9.02 -9.02
C PRO A 125 -6.69 7.63 -8.69
N VAL A 126 -7.01 6.66 -9.53
CA VAL A 126 -6.60 5.26 -9.42
C VAL A 126 -5.79 4.88 -10.67
N ILE A 127 -4.74 4.10 -10.50
CA ILE A 127 -3.93 3.55 -11.57
C ILE A 127 -4.39 2.12 -11.84
N ILE A 128 -4.77 1.82 -13.08
CA ILE A 128 -5.04 0.46 -13.51
C ILE A 128 -3.82 -0.06 -14.29
N ASP A 129 -2.96 -0.80 -13.62
CA ASP A 129 -1.75 -1.41 -14.20
C ASP A 129 -2.09 -2.74 -14.88
N THR A 130 -2.62 -2.66 -16.09
CA THR A 130 -3.08 -3.82 -16.87
C THR A 130 -1.97 -4.79 -17.30
N LEU A 131 -0.72 -4.36 -17.22
CA LEU A 131 0.45 -5.13 -17.64
C LEU A 131 1.32 -5.61 -16.48
N GLY A 132 0.96 -5.26 -15.23
CA GLY A 132 1.75 -5.58 -14.04
C GLY A 132 3.14 -4.94 -14.07
N LYS A 133 3.26 -3.76 -14.65
CA LYS A 133 4.55 -3.06 -14.79
C LYS A 133 5.12 -2.65 -13.44
N PHE A 134 4.25 -2.25 -12.50
CA PHE A 134 4.68 -1.83 -11.18
C PHE A 134 5.42 -2.97 -10.44
N ALA A 135 4.83 -4.16 -10.38
CA ALA A 135 5.48 -5.31 -9.74
C ALA A 135 6.75 -5.75 -10.50
N LYS A 136 6.77 -5.69 -11.83
CA LYS A 136 7.95 -6.03 -12.63
C LYS A 136 9.15 -5.10 -12.37
N LEU A 137 8.88 -3.81 -12.17
CA LEU A 137 9.92 -2.82 -11.82
C LEU A 137 10.38 -2.96 -10.37
N ASN A 138 9.55 -3.55 -9.50
CA ASN A 138 9.80 -3.70 -8.07
C ASN A 138 9.79 -5.17 -7.63
N PRO A 139 10.75 -6.01 -8.08
CA PRO A 139 10.78 -7.43 -7.74
C PRO A 139 11.06 -7.69 -6.24
N HIS A 140 11.36 -6.66 -5.48
CA HIS A 140 11.55 -6.69 -4.04
C HIS A 140 10.27 -6.42 -3.24
N LEU A 141 9.11 -6.25 -3.90
CA LEU A 141 7.82 -6.20 -3.22
C LEU A 141 7.58 -7.48 -2.40
N PRO A 142 7.01 -7.36 -1.18
CA PRO A 142 6.71 -8.52 -0.33
C PRO A 142 5.72 -9.47 -0.97
N GLU A 143 5.83 -10.77 -0.65
CA GLU A 143 4.77 -11.72 -0.95
C GLU A 143 3.53 -11.49 -0.08
N ASN A 144 3.76 -11.03 1.16
CA ASN A 144 2.69 -10.73 2.10
C ASN A 144 1.96 -9.43 1.71
N LYS A 145 0.76 -9.57 1.20
CA LYS A 145 -0.08 -8.46 0.72
C LYS A 145 -0.47 -7.44 1.79
N ALA A 146 -0.45 -7.83 3.06
CA ALA A 146 -0.65 -6.88 4.16
C ALA A 146 0.43 -5.79 4.22
N LEU A 147 1.57 -6.01 3.54
CA LEU A 147 2.69 -5.07 3.43
C LEU A 147 2.66 -4.24 2.13
N HIS A 148 1.62 -4.37 1.31
CA HIS A 148 1.45 -3.64 0.04
C HIS A 148 0.90 -2.20 0.23
N THR A 149 0.81 -1.72 1.46
CA THR A 149 0.58 -0.31 1.77
C THR A 149 1.82 0.24 2.44
N PHE A 150 2.42 1.27 1.86
CA PHE A 150 3.66 1.85 2.39
C PHE A 150 3.82 3.31 1.97
N LEU A 151 4.47 4.09 2.84
CA LEU A 151 4.79 5.49 2.61
C LEU A 151 6.22 5.63 2.10
N LEU A 152 6.40 6.46 1.08
CA LEU A 152 7.68 6.79 0.47
C LEU A 152 8.08 8.24 0.79
N ASP A 153 9.37 8.46 0.90
CA ASP A 153 9.96 9.81 0.88
C ASP A 153 10.04 10.39 -0.55
N GLU A 154 10.59 11.58 -0.67
CA GLU A 154 10.83 12.28 -1.94
C GLU A 154 11.72 11.49 -2.91
N ASN A 155 12.62 10.65 -2.39
CA ASN A 155 13.53 9.80 -3.18
C ASN A 155 12.94 8.40 -3.46
N ASN A 156 11.66 8.20 -3.16
CA ASN A 156 10.95 6.92 -3.28
C ASN A 156 11.49 5.81 -2.35
N ASN A 157 12.21 6.13 -1.27
CA ASN A 157 12.57 5.15 -0.26
C ASN A 157 11.37 4.86 0.65
N VAL A 158 11.19 3.60 1.03
CA VAL A 158 10.10 3.20 1.93
C VAL A 158 10.42 3.58 3.37
N ILE A 159 9.64 4.50 3.94
CA ILE A 159 9.82 5.04 5.31
C ILE A 159 8.80 4.54 6.32
N LEU A 160 7.64 4.04 5.88
CA LEU A 160 6.64 3.36 6.71
C LEU A 160 6.01 2.21 5.93
N VAL A 161 5.77 1.07 6.58
CA VAL A 161 5.09 -0.09 5.99
C VAL A 161 3.90 -0.47 6.85
N GLY A 162 2.74 -0.60 6.23
CA GLY A 162 1.49 -1.01 6.87
C GLY A 162 0.32 -0.11 6.51
N ASN A 163 -0.88 -0.64 6.68
CA ASN A 163 -2.12 0.04 6.30
C ASN A 163 -2.68 0.85 7.49
N PRO A 164 -2.71 2.19 7.44
CA PRO A 164 -3.23 3.04 8.51
C PRO A 164 -4.71 2.81 8.79
N LEU A 165 -5.53 2.40 7.82
CA LEU A 165 -6.94 2.07 8.06
C LEU A 165 -7.15 0.79 8.88
N ARG A 166 -6.13 -0.07 9.01
CA ARG A 166 -6.22 -1.36 9.70
C ARG A 166 -5.50 -1.41 11.03
N ASN A 167 -4.62 -0.45 11.29
CA ASN A 167 -3.77 -0.45 12.48
C ASN A 167 -3.58 0.97 12.99
N LYS A 168 -4.16 1.25 14.16
CA LYS A 168 -4.12 2.58 14.77
C LYS A 168 -2.70 3.09 15.02
N LYS A 169 -1.76 2.22 15.39
CA LYS A 169 -0.37 2.62 15.59
C LYS A 169 0.30 3.04 14.27
N ILE A 170 -0.03 2.36 13.17
CA ILE A 170 0.45 2.75 11.83
C ILE A 170 -0.19 4.08 11.42
N GLU A 171 -1.45 4.30 11.72
CA GLU A 171 -2.14 5.57 11.48
C GLU A 171 -1.47 6.73 12.23
N GLU A 172 -1.21 6.56 13.52
CA GLU A 172 -0.50 7.54 14.35
C GLU A 172 0.91 7.84 13.79
N MET A 173 1.67 6.80 13.43
CA MET A 173 2.98 6.95 12.82
C MET A 173 2.91 7.65 11.45
N PHE A 174 1.88 7.36 10.65
CA PHE A 174 1.69 8.01 9.36
C PHE A 174 1.50 9.52 9.53
N TYR A 175 0.59 9.97 10.39
CA TYR A 175 0.36 11.40 10.62
C TYR A 175 1.60 12.07 11.24
N GLN A 176 2.28 11.41 12.17
CA GLN A 176 3.52 11.92 12.76
C GLN A 176 4.59 12.16 11.68
N ILE A 177 4.83 11.19 10.79
CA ILE A 177 5.81 11.31 9.70
C ILE A 177 5.42 12.42 8.73
N VAL A 178 4.12 12.52 8.37
CA VAL A 178 3.62 13.58 7.49
C VAL A 178 3.90 14.96 8.10
N GLU A 179 3.58 15.16 9.38
CA GLU A 179 3.83 16.42 10.09
C GLU A 179 5.33 16.72 10.24
N GLU A 180 6.15 15.73 10.57
CA GLU A 180 7.62 15.89 10.70
C GLU A 180 8.29 16.25 9.37
N LYS A 181 7.83 15.65 8.27
CA LYS A 181 8.44 15.83 6.94
C LYS A 181 7.95 17.07 6.20
N LEU A 182 6.67 17.40 6.35
CA LEU A 182 6.02 18.46 5.56
C LEU A 182 5.75 19.74 6.36
N GLY A 183 5.96 19.70 7.68
CA GLY A 183 5.64 20.80 8.61
C GLY A 183 4.19 20.76 9.06
N LYS A 184 3.85 21.52 10.11
CA LYS A 184 2.46 21.74 10.48
C LYS A 184 1.81 22.66 9.47
N PRO A 185 0.55 22.36 9.06
CA PRO A 185 -0.18 23.30 8.22
C PRO A 185 -0.40 24.61 9.00
N GLU A 186 -0.21 25.72 8.33
CA GLU A 186 -0.51 27.05 8.88
C GLU A 186 -2.01 27.30 8.98
#